data_dc6dc51f078285fa5597c2fa8871a460
#
_entry.id   dc6dc51f078285fa5597c2fa8871a460
#
_cell.length_a   1.000
_cell.length_b   1.000
_cell.length_c   1.000
_cell.angle_alpha   90.00
_cell.angle_beta   90.00
_cell.angle_gamma   90.00
#
_symmetry.space_group_name_H-M   'P 1'
#
loop_
_entity.id
_entity.type
_entity.pdbx_description
1 polymer ?
#
loop_
_entity_poly.entity_id
_entity_poly.type
_entity_poly.pdbx_seq_one_letter_code
_entity_poly.pdbx_strand_id
1 'polypeptide(L)'
;MFKNNTHKIYKNIVAFLGLAIFFSLTSCEEDLTKVNQNKNKNFPSRITYNANITRMDSGMVKVRFKAPLLEEYEFIDTPYAEARKGLYLEFYDSKKPKVPGRLWAKYAKIIEKKQFYEARGNVKVINNEGQTFVMQSIFWDKANQKMYTRDTVF
;
A
#
# COMPACT_ATOMS: atom_id res chain seq x y z
N MET A 1 -17.89 72.48 14.01
CA MET A 1 -17.74 71.63 15.20
C MET A 1 -18.10 70.14 14.84
N PHE A 2 -17.53 69.59 13.80
CA PHE A 2 -17.87 68.20 13.28
C PHE A 2 -16.65 67.31 13.00
N LYS A 3 -15.44 67.70 13.40
CA LYS A 3 -14.21 67.02 13.01
C LYS A 3 -13.73 65.93 13.96
N ASN A 4 -14.33 65.76 15.14
CA ASN A 4 -13.84 64.82 16.17
C ASN A 4 -14.57 63.46 16.22
N ASN A 5 -15.72 63.34 15.57
CA ASN A 5 -16.49 62.06 15.63
C ASN A 5 -16.03 61.02 14.60
N THR A 6 -15.56 61.44 13.47
CA THR A 6 -15.10 60.52 12.42
C THR A 6 -13.85 59.74 12.81
N HIS A 7 -12.92 60.36 13.55
CA HIS A 7 -11.71 59.69 14.06
C HIS A 7 -12.00 58.61 15.11
N LYS A 8 -13.02 58.82 15.95
CA LYS A 8 -13.44 57.78 16.93
C LYS A 8 -14.11 56.60 16.26
N ILE A 9 -14.95 56.87 15.27
CA ILE A 9 -15.64 55.81 14.50
C ILE A 9 -14.64 54.95 13.73
N TYR A 10 -13.62 55.57 13.09
CA TYR A 10 -12.58 54.88 12.35
C TYR A 10 -11.72 53.97 13.25
N LYS A 11 -11.33 54.45 14.43
CA LYS A 11 -10.59 53.64 15.42
C LYS A 11 -11.39 52.43 15.89
N ASN A 12 -12.68 52.57 16.11
CA ASN A 12 -13.52 51.48 16.53
C ASN A 12 -13.75 50.44 15.42
N ILE A 13 -13.87 50.89 14.17
CA ILE A 13 -14.01 49.98 13.02
C ILE A 13 -12.69 49.18 12.79
N VAL A 14 -11.54 49.87 12.89
CA VAL A 14 -10.22 49.19 12.73
C VAL A 14 -9.98 48.21 13.88
N ALA A 15 -10.36 48.54 15.12
CA ALA A 15 -10.25 47.64 16.25
C ALA A 15 -11.17 46.41 16.10
N PHE A 16 -12.40 46.61 15.59
CA PHE A 16 -13.35 45.52 15.37
C PHE A 16 -12.89 44.60 14.19
N LEU A 17 -12.30 45.16 13.13
CA LEU A 17 -11.72 44.38 12.03
C LEU A 17 -10.49 43.59 12.49
N GLY A 18 -9.63 44.16 13.32
CA GLY A 18 -8.46 43.49 13.91
C GLY A 18 -8.86 42.32 14.82
N LEU A 19 -9.93 42.53 15.62
CA LEU A 19 -10.45 41.46 16.49
C LEU A 19 -11.07 40.30 15.68
N ALA A 20 -11.77 40.59 14.59
CA ALA A 20 -12.36 39.58 13.73
C ALA A 20 -11.29 38.71 13.04
N ILE A 21 -10.17 39.31 12.62
CA ILE A 21 -9.04 38.59 12.02
C ILE A 21 -8.34 37.71 13.06
N PHE A 22 -8.27 38.12 14.32
CA PHE A 22 -7.63 37.34 15.38
C PHE A 22 -8.44 36.08 15.76
N PHE A 23 -9.76 36.10 15.63
CA PHE A 23 -10.62 34.94 15.88
C PHE A 23 -10.64 33.92 14.71
N SER A 24 -10.25 34.33 13.50
CA SER A 24 -10.18 33.41 12.37
C SER A 24 -8.92 32.52 12.31
N LEU A 25 -7.96 32.73 13.24
CA LEU A 25 -6.71 31.94 13.33
C LEU A 25 -6.80 30.76 14.30
N THR A 26 -7.93 30.56 14.99
CA THR A 26 -8.17 29.33 15.74
C THR A 26 -8.65 28.25 14.77
N SER A 27 -7.75 27.79 13.89
CA SER A 27 -7.92 26.55 13.18
C SER A 27 -7.90 25.43 14.21
N CYS A 28 -8.97 24.65 14.30
CA CYS A 28 -8.98 23.41 15.06
C CYS A 28 -7.85 22.53 14.52
N GLU A 29 -6.77 22.36 15.28
CA GLU A 29 -5.90 21.21 15.12
C GLU A 29 -6.73 20.00 15.55
N GLU A 30 -7.26 19.27 14.59
CA GLU A 30 -7.76 17.92 14.87
C GLU A 30 -6.59 17.11 15.41
N ASP A 31 -6.74 16.66 16.63
CA ASP A 31 -5.75 15.88 17.35
C ASP A 31 -5.61 14.49 16.67
N LEU A 32 -4.79 14.43 15.61
CA LEU A 32 -4.44 13.20 14.87
C LEU A 32 -3.84 12.12 15.76
N THR A 33 -3.45 12.49 17.01
CA THR A 33 -2.94 11.51 17.99
C THR A 33 -4.06 10.58 18.47
N LYS A 34 -5.32 11.01 18.49
CA LYS A 34 -6.47 10.18 18.88
C LYS A 34 -6.85 9.14 17.82
N VAL A 35 -6.62 9.42 16.54
CA VAL A 35 -6.86 8.46 15.45
C VAL A 35 -5.91 7.27 15.52
N ASN A 36 -4.72 7.47 16.09
CA ASN A 36 -3.71 6.42 16.21
C ASN A 36 -3.97 5.40 17.34
N GLN A 37 -4.87 5.69 18.29
CA GLN A 37 -5.13 4.82 19.45
C GLN A 37 -6.05 3.62 19.15
N ASN A 38 -6.83 3.66 18.08
CA ASN A 38 -7.70 2.57 17.64
C ASN A 38 -7.09 1.75 16.49
N LYS A 39 -5.79 1.48 16.54
CA LYS A 39 -5.15 0.50 15.63
C LYS A 39 -5.67 -0.89 15.97
N ASN A 40 -6.81 -1.21 15.42
CA ASN A 40 -7.37 -2.55 15.56
C ASN A 40 -6.51 -3.49 14.72
N LYS A 41 -5.50 -4.09 15.35
CA LYS A 41 -4.49 -4.96 14.70
C LYS A 41 -5.08 -6.17 13.98
N ASN A 42 -6.37 -6.44 14.21
CA ASN A 42 -7.08 -7.61 13.71
C ASN A 42 -7.91 -7.36 12.44
N PHE A 43 -7.99 -6.12 11.97
CA PHE A 43 -8.75 -5.78 10.77
C PHE A 43 -7.84 -5.19 9.69
N PRO A 44 -8.09 -5.53 8.42
CA PRO A 44 -7.36 -4.89 7.32
C PRO A 44 -7.66 -3.40 7.27
N SER A 45 -6.63 -2.60 7.02
CA SER A 45 -6.75 -1.14 6.79
C SER A 45 -7.37 -0.83 5.43
N ARG A 46 -7.20 -1.76 4.48
CA ARG A 46 -7.78 -1.67 3.14
C ARG A 46 -8.12 -3.05 2.60
N ILE A 47 -9.27 -3.13 1.92
CA ILE A 47 -9.73 -4.34 1.23
C ILE A 47 -9.94 -3.97 -0.24
N THR A 48 -9.29 -4.69 -1.14
CA THR A 48 -9.45 -4.52 -2.59
C THR A 48 -10.02 -5.81 -3.18
N TYR A 49 -11.19 -5.70 -3.78
CA TYR A 49 -11.81 -6.80 -4.54
C TYR A 49 -11.34 -6.76 -5.98
N ASN A 50 -11.10 -7.94 -6.56
CA ASN A 50 -10.64 -8.10 -7.95
C ASN A 50 -9.40 -7.23 -8.25
N ALA A 51 -8.44 -7.27 -7.34
CA ALA A 51 -7.20 -6.52 -7.48
C ALA A 51 -6.49 -6.87 -8.79
N ASN A 52 -6.07 -5.84 -9.53
CA ASN A 52 -5.29 -5.95 -10.76
C ASN A 52 -4.20 -4.88 -10.73
N ILE A 53 -3.03 -5.25 -10.28
CA ILE A 53 -1.91 -4.33 -10.01
C ILE A 53 -0.79 -4.58 -11.00
N THR A 54 -0.36 -3.55 -11.70
CA THR A 54 0.81 -3.58 -12.57
C THR A 54 1.92 -2.72 -11.97
N ARG A 55 3.06 -3.33 -11.71
CA ARG A 55 4.26 -2.63 -11.26
C ARG A 55 5.21 -2.44 -12.43
N MET A 56 5.60 -1.22 -12.66
CA MET A 56 6.53 -0.83 -13.71
C MET A 56 7.84 -0.31 -13.08
N ASP A 57 8.92 -0.51 -13.77
CA ASP A 57 10.22 0.07 -13.46
C ASP A 57 10.89 0.51 -14.75
N SER A 58 11.33 1.77 -14.80
CA SER A 58 11.96 2.38 -15.98
C SER A 58 11.15 2.21 -17.27
N GLY A 59 9.81 2.39 -17.18
CA GLY A 59 8.88 2.24 -18.29
C GLY A 59 8.56 0.80 -18.71
N MET A 60 9.17 -0.20 -18.07
CA MET A 60 8.94 -1.62 -18.36
C MET A 60 8.08 -2.27 -17.28
N VAL A 61 7.13 -3.09 -17.69
CA VAL A 61 6.36 -3.92 -16.75
C VAL A 61 7.30 -4.94 -16.12
N LYS A 62 7.33 -4.99 -14.79
CA LYS A 62 8.08 -5.97 -14.00
C LYS A 62 7.19 -7.05 -13.42
N VAL A 63 6.00 -6.65 -12.96
CA VAL A 63 5.05 -7.58 -12.33
C VAL A 63 3.64 -7.18 -12.70
N ARG A 64 2.79 -8.16 -12.97
CA ARG A 64 1.32 -8.03 -12.97
C ARG A 64 0.76 -8.99 -11.94
N PHE A 65 0.04 -8.46 -10.99
CA PHE A 65 -0.58 -9.20 -9.88
C PHE A 65 -2.09 -9.12 -10.01
N LYS A 66 -2.77 -10.26 -9.90
CA LYS A 66 -4.22 -10.34 -9.86
C LYS A 66 -4.65 -11.21 -8.69
N ALA A 67 -5.63 -10.74 -7.92
CA ALA A 67 -6.23 -11.50 -6.84
C ALA A 67 -7.72 -11.15 -6.69
N PRO A 68 -8.60 -12.12 -6.42
CA PRO A 68 -10.01 -11.86 -6.13
C PRO A 68 -10.20 -11.00 -4.89
N LEU A 69 -9.29 -11.11 -3.92
CA LEU A 69 -9.31 -10.37 -2.67
C LEU A 69 -7.88 -10.08 -2.23
N LEU A 70 -7.58 -8.81 -2.00
CA LEU A 70 -6.33 -8.33 -1.41
C LEU A 70 -6.67 -7.54 -0.14
N GLU A 71 -6.10 -7.94 0.99
CA GLU A 71 -6.27 -7.32 2.29
C GLU A 71 -4.94 -6.74 2.74
N GLU A 72 -4.93 -5.49 3.15
CA GLU A 72 -3.72 -4.76 3.54
C GLU A 72 -3.81 -4.35 5.01
N TYR A 73 -2.77 -4.62 5.77
CA TYR A 73 -2.64 -4.34 7.20
C TYR A 73 -1.50 -3.34 7.41
N GLU A 74 -1.83 -2.04 7.35
CA GLU A 74 -0.83 -0.97 7.40
C GLU A 74 -0.49 -0.55 8.83
N PHE A 75 -1.48 -0.63 9.76
CA PHE A 75 -1.36 -0.08 11.12
C PHE A 75 -0.88 -1.09 12.16
N ILE A 76 0.04 -1.95 11.80
CA ILE A 76 0.66 -2.93 12.67
C ILE A 76 2.19 -2.78 12.64
N ASP A 77 2.88 -3.41 13.57
CA ASP A 77 4.35 -3.28 13.72
C ASP A 77 5.12 -3.70 12.46
N THR A 78 4.64 -4.73 11.78
CA THR A 78 5.18 -5.18 10.49
C THR A 78 4.06 -5.19 9.47
N PRO A 79 3.86 -4.09 8.71
CA PRO A 79 2.83 -4.01 7.69
C PRO A 79 2.96 -5.11 6.63
N TYR A 80 1.83 -5.68 6.23
CA TYR A 80 1.78 -6.69 5.17
C TYR A 80 0.48 -6.61 4.37
N ALA A 81 0.49 -7.22 3.20
CA ALA A 81 -0.71 -7.52 2.45
C ALA A 81 -0.86 -9.03 2.26
N GLU A 82 -2.09 -9.51 2.14
CA GLU A 82 -2.35 -10.92 1.85
C GLU A 82 -3.51 -11.13 0.87
N ALA A 83 -3.36 -12.16 0.04
CA ALA A 83 -4.37 -12.62 -0.89
C ALA A 83 -4.86 -14.01 -0.43
N ARG A 84 -5.99 -14.05 0.31
CA ARG A 84 -6.51 -15.30 0.90
C ARG A 84 -7.36 -16.14 -0.06
N LYS A 85 -7.81 -15.56 -1.16
CA LYS A 85 -8.66 -16.23 -2.17
C LYS A 85 -7.92 -16.59 -3.44
N GLY A 86 -6.59 -16.75 -3.31
CA GLY A 86 -5.71 -17.07 -4.41
C GLY A 86 -5.17 -15.84 -5.14
N LEU A 87 -4.18 -16.10 -5.99
CA LEU A 87 -3.56 -15.09 -6.83
C LEU A 87 -3.08 -15.69 -8.15
N TYR A 88 -2.89 -14.78 -9.09
CA TYR A 88 -2.15 -14.97 -10.32
C TYR A 88 -1.10 -13.86 -10.44
N LEU A 89 0.13 -14.24 -10.75
CA LEU A 89 1.24 -13.32 -10.90
C LEU A 89 1.95 -13.58 -12.23
N GLU A 90 2.23 -12.51 -12.98
CA GLU A 90 3.20 -12.49 -14.07
C GLU A 90 4.44 -11.73 -13.63
N PHE A 91 5.61 -12.28 -13.89
CA PHE A 91 6.88 -11.60 -13.63
C PHE A 91 7.73 -11.57 -14.89
N TYR A 92 8.31 -10.41 -15.16
CA TYR A 92 9.00 -10.11 -16.41
C TYR A 92 10.50 -9.94 -16.16
N ASP A 93 11.30 -10.71 -16.87
CA ASP A 93 12.75 -10.55 -16.91
C ASP A 93 13.13 -9.42 -17.88
N SER A 94 14.09 -8.59 -17.50
CA SER A 94 14.61 -7.54 -18.36
C SER A 94 15.27 -8.05 -19.63
N LYS A 95 15.80 -9.30 -19.60
CA LYS A 95 16.42 -9.96 -20.76
C LYS A 95 15.40 -10.56 -21.72
N LYS A 96 14.21 -10.92 -21.22
CA LYS A 96 13.12 -11.52 -22.02
C LYS A 96 11.78 -10.82 -21.71
N PRO A 97 11.63 -9.53 -22.01
CA PRO A 97 10.47 -8.73 -21.56
C PRO A 97 9.14 -9.11 -22.22
N LYS A 98 9.15 -9.92 -23.27
CA LYS A 98 7.94 -10.36 -23.99
C LYS A 98 7.37 -11.69 -23.48
N VAL A 99 8.14 -12.47 -22.73
CA VAL A 99 7.73 -13.79 -22.23
C VAL A 99 7.75 -13.77 -20.71
N PRO A 100 6.60 -13.54 -20.05
CA PRO A 100 6.54 -13.54 -18.61
C PRO A 100 6.66 -14.95 -18.03
N GLY A 101 7.31 -15.05 -16.89
CA GLY A 101 7.07 -16.15 -15.97
C GLY A 101 5.71 -15.96 -15.30
N ARG A 102 5.07 -17.04 -14.85
CA ARG A 102 3.73 -17.04 -14.26
C ARG A 102 3.71 -17.83 -12.97
N LEU A 103 2.92 -17.39 -12.02
CA LEU A 103 2.73 -18.06 -10.74
C LEU A 103 1.24 -18.07 -10.37
N TRP A 104 0.77 -19.21 -9.91
CA TRP A 104 -0.54 -19.40 -9.30
C TRP A 104 -0.38 -19.96 -7.91
N ALA A 105 -1.19 -19.51 -6.96
CA ALA A 105 -1.25 -20.07 -5.61
C ALA A 105 -2.62 -19.78 -4.99
N LYS A 106 -2.98 -20.53 -3.93
CA LYS A 106 -4.22 -20.30 -3.18
C LYS A 106 -4.11 -19.17 -2.16
N TYR A 107 -2.91 -18.83 -1.77
CA TYR A 107 -2.61 -17.81 -0.77
C TYR A 107 -1.29 -17.12 -1.10
N ALA A 108 -1.22 -15.81 -0.81
CA ALA A 108 0.06 -15.09 -0.75
C ALA A 108 0.10 -14.10 0.39
N LYS A 109 1.31 -13.85 0.89
CA LYS A 109 1.63 -12.79 1.85
C LYS A 109 2.80 -11.96 1.34
N ILE A 110 2.68 -10.65 1.45
CA ILE A 110 3.62 -9.66 0.93
C ILE A 110 4.03 -8.77 2.10
N ILE A 111 5.30 -8.75 2.46
CA ILE A 111 5.88 -7.89 3.50
C ILE A 111 6.87 -6.95 2.82
N GLU A 112 6.35 -5.85 2.25
CA GLU A 112 7.15 -4.92 1.42
C GLU A 112 8.35 -4.35 2.18
N LYS A 113 8.18 -3.95 3.44
CA LYS A 113 9.27 -3.41 4.27
C LYS A 113 10.44 -4.38 4.43
N LYS A 114 10.17 -5.69 4.47
CA LYS A 114 11.18 -6.74 4.55
C LYS A 114 11.60 -7.26 3.17
N GLN A 115 10.96 -6.80 2.10
CA GLN A 115 11.11 -7.34 0.75
C GLN A 115 10.93 -8.88 0.72
N PHE A 116 9.98 -9.38 1.53
CA PHE A 116 9.72 -10.80 1.70
C PHE A 116 8.34 -11.15 1.15
N TYR A 117 8.29 -12.17 0.32
CA TYR A 117 7.11 -12.61 -0.40
C TYR A 117 6.94 -14.10 -0.20
N GLU A 118 5.70 -14.51 0.03
CA GLU A 118 5.33 -15.89 0.28
C GLU A 118 4.13 -16.26 -0.56
N ALA A 119 4.15 -17.43 -1.19
CA ALA A 119 2.98 -18.04 -1.81
C ALA A 119 2.83 -19.47 -1.33
N ARG A 120 1.58 -19.88 -1.06
CA ARG A 120 1.25 -21.22 -0.54
C ARG A 120 0.00 -21.80 -1.20
N GLY A 121 -0.09 -23.13 -1.12
CA GLY A 121 -1.24 -23.91 -1.54
C GLY A 121 -1.29 -24.14 -3.05
N ASN A 122 -0.86 -25.31 -3.48
CA ASN A 122 -0.82 -25.74 -4.87
C ASN A 122 -0.09 -24.69 -5.75
N VAL A 123 1.08 -24.27 -5.32
CA VAL A 123 1.89 -23.30 -6.06
C VAL A 123 2.35 -23.93 -7.36
N LYS A 124 1.99 -23.30 -8.46
CA LYS A 124 2.48 -23.63 -9.80
C LYS A 124 3.25 -22.46 -10.36
N VAL A 125 4.49 -22.67 -10.73
CA VAL A 125 5.35 -21.67 -11.37
C VAL A 125 5.69 -22.16 -12.77
N ILE A 126 5.56 -21.29 -13.76
CA ILE A 126 6.11 -21.48 -15.09
C ILE A 126 7.11 -20.36 -15.31
N ASN A 127 8.38 -20.69 -15.52
CA ASN A 127 9.39 -19.69 -15.78
C ASN A 127 9.34 -19.17 -17.24
N ASN A 128 10.13 -18.17 -17.54
CA ASN A 128 10.22 -17.57 -18.89
C ASN A 128 10.87 -18.49 -19.95
N GLU A 129 11.30 -19.70 -19.57
CA GLU A 129 11.81 -20.74 -20.44
C GLU A 129 10.79 -21.86 -20.67
N GLY A 130 9.60 -21.76 -20.04
CA GLY A 130 8.51 -22.72 -20.17
C GLY A 130 8.63 -23.91 -19.21
N GLN A 131 9.63 -23.94 -18.32
CA GLN A 131 9.75 -25.00 -17.32
C GLN A 131 8.67 -24.81 -16.24
N THR A 132 8.04 -25.90 -15.85
CA THR A 132 6.97 -25.90 -14.85
C THR A 132 7.47 -26.52 -13.56
N PHE A 133 7.16 -25.86 -12.44
CA PHE A 133 7.46 -26.31 -11.08
C PHE A 133 6.17 -26.31 -10.26
N VAL A 134 5.94 -27.40 -9.53
CA VAL A 134 4.78 -27.55 -8.64
C VAL A 134 5.27 -27.85 -7.23
N MET A 135 4.75 -27.12 -6.25
CA MET A 135 5.13 -27.25 -4.84
C MET A 135 4.00 -26.76 -3.93
N GLN A 136 4.10 -26.97 -2.64
CA GLN A 136 3.10 -26.47 -1.69
C GLN A 136 3.35 -25.02 -1.24
N SER A 137 4.62 -24.62 -1.18
CA SER A 137 4.99 -23.25 -0.80
C SER A 137 6.23 -22.77 -1.55
N ILE A 138 6.33 -21.46 -1.75
CA ILE A 138 7.54 -20.78 -2.24
C ILE A 138 7.73 -19.48 -1.48
N PHE A 139 8.98 -19.18 -1.15
CA PHE A 139 9.40 -17.98 -0.45
C PHE A 139 10.42 -17.23 -1.28
N TRP A 140 10.26 -15.92 -1.36
CA TRP A 140 11.22 -15.04 -2.01
C TRP A 140 11.67 -13.96 -1.03
N ASP A 141 12.90 -14.08 -0.58
CA ASP A 141 13.62 -13.07 0.17
C ASP A 141 14.43 -12.22 -0.83
N LYS A 142 13.80 -11.15 -1.29
CA LYS A 142 14.40 -10.27 -2.30
C LYS A 142 15.58 -9.49 -1.75
N ALA A 143 15.58 -9.15 -0.47
CA ALA A 143 16.68 -8.45 0.19
C ALA A 143 17.97 -9.27 0.13
N ASN A 144 17.86 -10.59 0.33
CA ASN A 144 18.97 -11.55 0.26
C ASN A 144 19.09 -12.24 -1.11
N GLN A 145 18.29 -11.84 -2.11
CA GLN A 145 18.24 -12.42 -3.46
C GLN A 145 18.05 -13.96 -3.45
N LYS A 146 17.29 -14.45 -2.47
CA LYS A 146 17.10 -15.89 -2.24
C LYS A 146 15.65 -16.30 -2.46
N MET A 147 15.44 -17.25 -3.38
CA MET A 147 14.17 -17.94 -3.57
C MET A 147 14.32 -19.39 -3.10
N TYR A 148 13.37 -19.88 -2.30
CA TYR A 148 13.44 -21.23 -1.75
C TYR A 148 12.06 -21.80 -1.46
N THR A 149 11.99 -23.09 -1.37
CA THR A 149 10.88 -23.86 -0.81
C THR A 149 11.41 -24.84 0.24
N ARG A 150 10.52 -25.30 1.12
CA ARG A 150 10.78 -26.39 2.08
C ARG A 150 10.11 -27.68 1.64
N ASP A 151 9.42 -27.65 0.52
CA ASP A 151 8.62 -28.76 0.00
C ASP A 151 9.37 -29.51 -1.11
N THR A 152 8.90 -30.72 -1.43
CA THR A 152 9.34 -31.42 -2.63
C THR A 152 8.83 -30.65 -3.86
N VAL A 153 9.69 -30.51 -4.86
CA VAL A 153 9.37 -29.83 -6.13
C VAL A 153 9.19 -30.90 -7.21
N PHE A 154 8.10 -30.79 -7.94
CA PHE A 154 7.78 -31.65 -9.08
C PHE A 154 7.77 -30.87 -10.38
#